data_5a2ec28e7c96fac5f0e303c9dccc607e
#
_entry.id   5a2ec28e7c96fac5f0e303c9dccc607e
#
_cell.length_a   1.000
_cell.length_b   1.000
_cell.length_c   1.000
_cell.angle_alpha   90.00
_cell.angle_beta   90.00
_cell.angle_gamma   90.00
#
_symmetry.space_group_name_H-M   'P 1'
#
loop_
_entity.id
_entity.type
_entity.pdbx_description
1 polymer ?
#
loop_
_entity_poly.entity_id
_entity_poly.type
_entity_poly.pdbx_seq_one_letter_code
_entity_poly.pdbx_strand_id
1 'polypeptide(L)'
;MSKHLSLDIRVPIEPGNPAILRREDLCIRCGKCRDVCRDQIGVLGYYDLSQTDDVPICIHCGQCANVCPVDSIVETPEWETVRQAVADPDKIVVVNTSPSVRISLGEEFGLPDGSFVQGKMVALLKALGVDYVLDTNFSADMTILEEAAELVERVTLKNRPLPQFTSCCPAWVKFAETYYPELLPHISTAKSPIGMQGPTVKTYFAQKMGLDPRKIVNVALTPCTAKKFEIRREEMGAAGKYLDIPGLRDMDQVITTRELAAWARSAGLDMASMEDQPYDSLMGEASGAGVIFGNTGGVMEAALRTAYHQVTGHNAPADFYNLEPVRGLDGIREAQVRLGNLSLKVAVIYGTEHVRQFLEEKKDSLGDYTFIEVMTCLGGCIGGGGQPKGTQQKGQALLAKRIRGLYQRDASLANRNSHENQELLELYREFYRKPLSPLAEQMLHTLYEDRSGMLGEPVAKYQKPRKQESKEEYVEVTKPGDRVRKWKCRVCGYIWEGNEPPAECPLCHKDSSYFDEIKRWRCRICGYECEGVEPPAECPICHKDSSYFDEI
;
A
#
# COMPACT_ATOMS: atom_id res chain seq x y z
N MET A 1 -4.85 -39.21 10.77
CA MET A 1 -5.66 -38.08 11.28
C MET A 1 -5.00 -36.82 10.76
N SER A 2 -5.49 -36.28 9.63
CA SER A 2 -5.07 -35.03 9.04
C SER A 2 -5.27 -33.92 10.08
N LYS A 3 -4.19 -33.30 10.52
CA LYS A 3 -4.26 -32.04 11.26
C LYS A 3 -4.66 -30.96 10.23
N HIS A 4 -5.92 -30.91 9.88
CA HIS A 4 -6.46 -29.69 9.28
C HIS A 4 -6.15 -28.59 10.29
N LEU A 5 -5.12 -27.81 10.01
CA LEU A 5 -4.97 -26.51 10.63
C LEU A 5 -6.32 -25.85 10.44
N SER A 6 -7.04 -25.60 11.54
CA SER A 6 -8.35 -24.99 11.43
C SER A 6 -8.13 -23.61 10.83
N LEU A 7 -8.23 -23.52 9.50
CA LEU A 7 -8.22 -22.28 8.71
C LEU A 7 -9.23 -21.27 9.26
N ASP A 8 -10.10 -21.72 10.15
CA ASP A 8 -11.21 -20.98 10.71
C ASP A 8 -10.82 -19.87 11.68
N ILE A 9 -9.60 -19.84 12.20
CA ILE A 9 -9.25 -18.85 13.24
C ILE A 9 -8.13 -17.90 12.83
N ARG A 10 -7.11 -18.35 12.09
CA ARG A 10 -5.91 -17.55 11.81
C ARG A 10 -5.45 -17.70 10.36
N VAL A 11 -4.87 -16.64 9.78
CA VAL A 11 -4.17 -16.78 8.51
C VAL A 11 -2.91 -17.63 8.71
N PRO A 12 -2.64 -18.65 7.89
CA PRO A 12 -1.39 -19.38 7.94
C PRO A 12 -0.24 -18.48 7.43
N ILE A 13 0.96 -18.64 8.01
CA ILE A 13 2.17 -17.91 7.63
C ILE A 13 3.29 -18.93 7.56
N GLU A 14 3.98 -18.99 6.42
CA GLU A 14 5.12 -19.90 6.23
C GLU A 14 6.32 -19.49 7.10
N PRO A 15 7.09 -20.44 7.61
CA PRO A 15 8.36 -20.17 8.27
C PRO A 15 9.30 -19.40 7.34
N GLY A 16 9.93 -18.33 7.85
CA GLY A 16 10.85 -17.53 7.05
C GLY A 16 10.18 -16.58 6.06
N ASN A 17 8.87 -16.29 6.19
CA ASN A 17 8.20 -15.28 5.38
C ASN A 17 8.96 -13.94 5.45
N PRO A 18 9.39 -13.39 4.30
CA PRO A 18 10.23 -12.21 4.30
C PRO A 18 9.51 -10.93 4.75
N ALA A 19 8.17 -10.93 4.69
CA ALA A 19 7.37 -9.73 4.87
C ALA A 19 6.75 -9.60 6.25
N ILE A 20 6.29 -10.72 6.81
CA ILE A 20 5.52 -10.76 8.06
C ILE A 20 5.93 -11.94 8.94
N LEU A 21 5.79 -11.77 10.23
CA LEU A 21 5.96 -12.85 11.22
C LEU A 21 4.84 -12.82 12.26
N ARG A 22 4.64 -13.94 12.95
CA ARG A 22 3.70 -14.05 14.06
C ARG A 22 4.44 -14.29 15.37
N ARG A 23 4.09 -13.50 16.39
CA ARG A 23 4.42 -13.73 17.79
C ARG A 23 3.28 -14.53 18.41
N GLU A 24 3.52 -15.84 18.59
CA GLU A 24 2.45 -16.77 18.99
C GLU A 24 1.91 -16.48 20.40
N ASP A 25 2.76 -15.99 21.30
CA ASP A 25 2.44 -15.64 22.68
C ASP A 25 1.44 -14.47 22.80
N LEU A 26 1.39 -13.59 21.80
CA LEU A 26 0.50 -12.45 21.77
C LEU A 26 -0.86 -12.74 21.11
N CYS A 27 -1.01 -13.89 20.44
CA CYS A 27 -2.16 -14.17 19.60
C CYS A 27 -3.44 -14.47 20.40
N ILE A 28 -4.44 -13.59 20.34
CA ILE A 28 -5.75 -13.77 20.97
C ILE A 28 -6.78 -14.53 20.11
N ARG A 29 -6.37 -15.05 18.96
CA ARG A 29 -7.20 -15.85 18.02
C ARG A 29 -8.51 -15.16 17.58
N CYS A 30 -8.50 -13.85 17.35
CA CYS A 30 -9.70 -13.06 17.00
C CYS A 30 -10.17 -13.22 15.53
N GLY A 31 -9.44 -13.91 14.67
CA GLY A 31 -9.83 -14.17 13.28
C GLY A 31 -9.63 -13.03 12.28
N LYS A 32 -9.37 -11.79 12.70
CA LYS A 32 -9.27 -10.62 11.81
C LYS A 32 -8.24 -10.78 10.68
N CYS A 33 -7.12 -11.44 10.95
CA CYS A 33 -6.09 -11.71 9.94
C CYS A 33 -6.57 -12.66 8.85
N ARG A 34 -7.39 -13.67 9.22
CA ARG A 34 -8.06 -14.56 8.27
C ARG A 34 -9.04 -13.78 7.40
N ASP A 35 -9.91 -12.99 8.04
CA ASP A 35 -10.98 -12.28 7.35
C ASP A 35 -10.44 -11.28 6.33
N VAL A 36 -9.42 -10.49 6.67
CA VAL A 36 -8.81 -9.57 5.71
C VAL A 36 -8.17 -10.31 4.53
N CYS A 37 -7.47 -11.42 4.79
CA CYS A 37 -6.81 -12.19 3.74
C CYS A 37 -7.81 -12.87 2.79
N ARG A 38 -8.95 -13.31 3.33
CA ARG A 38 -10.03 -13.95 2.57
C ARG A 38 -10.89 -12.93 1.82
N ASP A 39 -11.40 -11.91 2.53
CA ASP A 39 -12.50 -11.10 2.02
C ASP A 39 -12.04 -9.84 1.27
N GLN A 40 -10.84 -9.33 1.54
CA GLN A 40 -10.33 -8.11 0.91
C GLN A 40 -9.16 -8.40 -0.04
N ILE A 41 -8.32 -9.38 0.32
CA ILE A 41 -7.13 -9.74 -0.45
C ILE A 41 -7.40 -10.91 -1.40
N GLY A 42 -8.38 -11.76 -1.09
CA GLY A 42 -8.78 -12.84 -1.98
C GLY A 42 -7.69 -13.90 -2.21
N VAL A 43 -6.84 -14.14 -1.20
CA VAL A 43 -5.79 -15.17 -1.25
C VAL A 43 -6.24 -16.39 -0.45
N LEU A 44 -6.53 -16.22 0.84
CA LEU A 44 -7.05 -17.31 1.65
C LEU A 44 -8.44 -17.72 1.17
N GLY A 45 -8.65 -19.02 0.97
CA GLY A 45 -9.88 -19.57 0.40
C GLY A 45 -9.84 -19.75 -1.12
N TYR A 46 -8.72 -19.42 -1.77
CA TYR A 46 -8.48 -19.66 -3.20
C TYR A 46 -7.34 -20.68 -3.44
N TYR A 47 -6.92 -21.36 -2.42
CA TYR A 47 -6.02 -22.52 -2.48
C TYR A 47 -6.34 -23.48 -1.33
N ASP A 48 -5.92 -24.74 -1.45
CA ASP A 48 -6.07 -25.76 -0.43
C ASP A 48 -4.67 -26.17 0.08
N LEU A 49 -4.44 -26.08 1.39
CA LEU A 49 -3.16 -26.45 2.00
C LEU A 49 -2.79 -27.91 1.73
N SER A 50 -3.76 -28.81 1.59
CA SER A 50 -3.51 -30.20 1.23
C SER A 50 -2.93 -30.39 -0.17
N GLN A 51 -3.10 -29.39 -1.05
CA GLN A 51 -2.59 -29.37 -2.43
C GLN A 51 -1.25 -28.63 -2.54
N THR A 52 -0.88 -27.87 -1.52
CA THR A 52 0.36 -27.06 -1.49
C THR A 52 1.40 -27.63 -0.52
N ASP A 53 1.37 -28.93 -0.22
CA ASP A 53 2.25 -29.59 0.73
C ASP A 53 2.30 -28.88 2.10
N ASP A 54 1.14 -28.43 2.58
CA ASP A 54 0.98 -27.61 3.79
C ASP A 54 1.73 -26.25 3.74
N VAL A 55 2.20 -25.80 2.57
CA VAL A 55 2.86 -24.49 2.40
C VAL A 55 1.80 -23.41 2.16
N PRO A 56 1.70 -22.41 3.02
CA PRO A 56 0.75 -21.31 2.80
C PRO A 56 1.10 -20.44 1.60
N ILE A 57 0.11 -20.13 0.79
CA ILE A 57 0.27 -19.12 -0.26
C ILE A 57 0.13 -17.73 0.35
N CYS A 58 1.14 -16.89 0.18
CA CYS A 58 1.16 -15.52 0.68
C CYS A 58 1.69 -14.57 -0.39
N ILE A 59 0.99 -13.46 -0.63
CA ILE A 59 1.44 -12.38 -1.54
C ILE A 59 2.17 -11.25 -0.81
N HIS A 60 2.51 -11.45 0.44
CA HIS A 60 3.33 -10.56 1.28
C HIS A 60 2.76 -9.15 1.52
N CYS A 61 1.47 -8.92 1.29
CA CYS A 61 0.84 -7.60 1.36
C CYS A 61 0.78 -6.98 2.78
N GLY A 62 0.96 -7.77 3.85
CA GLY A 62 1.00 -7.32 5.24
C GLY A 62 -0.34 -6.80 5.80
N GLN A 63 -1.46 -6.95 5.09
CA GLN A 63 -2.75 -6.49 5.60
C GLN A 63 -3.19 -7.23 6.88
N CYS A 64 -2.79 -8.48 7.04
CA CYS A 64 -2.98 -9.23 8.28
C CYS A 64 -2.24 -8.62 9.49
N ALA A 65 -1.09 -7.97 9.27
CA ALA A 65 -0.39 -7.20 10.30
C ALA A 65 -1.13 -5.91 10.65
N ASN A 66 -1.65 -5.19 9.63
CA ASN A 66 -2.43 -3.96 9.83
C ASN A 66 -3.68 -4.16 10.69
N VAL A 67 -4.33 -5.32 10.56
CA VAL A 67 -5.58 -5.61 11.26
C VAL A 67 -5.37 -6.28 12.63
N CYS A 68 -4.14 -6.68 12.96
CA CYS A 68 -3.86 -7.36 14.22
C CYS A 68 -3.93 -6.36 15.39
N PRO A 69 -4.89 -6.53 16.34
CA PRO A 69 -5.11 -5.55 17.41
C PRO A 69 -4.08 -5.64 18.54
N VAL A 70 -3.31 -6.71 18.59
CA VAL A 70 -2.37 -7.03 19.70
C VAL A 70 -0.93 -7.23 19.21
N ASP A 71 -0.60 -6.79 18.00
CA ASP A 71 0.72 -6.92 17.38
C ASP A 71 1.30 -8.34 17.37
N SER A 72 0.41 -9.35 17.39
CA SER A 72 0.83 -10.76 17.20
C SER A 72 1.37 -10.97 15.79
N ILE A 73 0.75 -10.37 14.75
CA ILE A 73 1.32 -10.33 13.41
C ILE A 73 1.90 -8.94 13.19
N VAL A 74 3.17 -8.92 12.83
CA VAL A 74 3.95 -7.71 12.53
C VAL A 74 4.77 -7.94 11.26
N GLU A 75 5.33 -6.88 10.69
CA GLU A 75 6.35 -6.98 9.66
C GLU A 75 7.61 -7.68 10.18
N THR A 76 8.28 -8.45 9.32
CA THR A 76 9.60 -9.00 9.62
C THR A 76 10.59 -7.84 9.77
N PRO A 77 11.20 -7.63 10.95
CA PRO A 77 11.99 -6.43 11.22
C PRO A 77 13.33 -6.45 10.47
N GLU A 78 13.63 -5.36 9.77
CA GLU A 78 14.93 -5.13 9.10
C GLU A 78 15.63 -3.86 9.61
N TRP A 79 14.93 -3.01 10.40
CA TRP A 79 15.50 -1.76 10.89
C TRP A 79 16.72 -1.94 11.81
N GLU A 80 16.82 -3.06 12.53
CA GLU A 80 17.99 -3.35 13.37
C GLU A 80 19.24 -3.61 12.52
N THR A 81 19.09 -4.28 11.37
CA THR A 81 20.16 -4.49 10.39
C THR A 81 20.61 -3.15 9.80
N VAL A 82 19.66 -2.26 9.47
CA VAL A 82 19.98 -0.92 8.98
C VAL A 82 20.70 -0.11 10.05
N ARG A 83 20.26 -0.17 11.31
CA ARG A 83 20.93 0.48 12.45
C ARG A 83 22.37 -0.01 12.63
N GLN A 84 22.61 -1.30 12.45
CA GLN A 84 23.97 -1.87 12.51
C GLN A 84 24.83 -1.35 11.35
N ALA A 85 24.26 -1.24 10.14
CA ALA A 85 24.96 -0.68 8.98
C ALA A 85 25.33 0.79 9.19
N VAL A 86 24.45 1.59 9.78
CA VAL A 86 24.74 3.00 10.15
C VAL A 86 25.89 3.11 11.17
N ALA A 87 26.01 2.14 12.08
CA ALA A 87 27.08 2.12 13.07
C ALA A 87 28.44 1.61 12.51
N ASP A 88 28.47 1.05 11.31
CA ASP A 88 29.66 0.50 10.66
C ASP A 88 30.35 1.58 9.80
N PRO A 89 31.56 2.07 10.18
CA PRO A 89 32.27 3.13 9.46
C PRO A 89 32.70 2.72 8.04
N ASP A 90 32.68 1.43 7.71
CA ASP A 90 33.01 0.92 6.37
C ASP A 90 31.80 0.89 5.43
N LYS A 91 30.61 1.22 5.91
CA LYS A 91 29.37 1.28 5.14
C LYS A 91 28.92 2.71 4.88
N ILE A 92 28.17 2.86 3.82
CA ILE A 92 27.50 4.11 3.42
C ILE A 92 26.02 3.78 3.31
N VAL A 93 25.21 4.31 4.21
CA VAL A 93 23.79 4.02 4.24
C VAL A 93 23.02 5.07 3.45
N VAL A 94 22.34 4.63 2.39
CA VAL A 94 21.48 5.46 1.54
C VAL A 94 20.04 5.03 1.77
N VAL A 95 19.19 5.94 2.26
CA VAL A 95 17.75 5.67 2.48
C VAL A 95 16.91 6.41 1.45
N ASN A 96 16.08 5.66 0.75
CA ASN A 96 15.17 6.15 -0.29
C ASN A 96 13.73 6.13 0.25
N THR A 97 13.05 7.27 0.27
CA THR A 97 11.77 7.42 0.98
C THR A 97 10.58 7.45 0.02
N SER A 98 9.63 6.55 0.21
CA SER A 98 8.41 6.46 -0.63
C SER A 98 7.36 7.55 -0.31
N PRO A 99 6.51 7.95 -1.27
CA PRO A 99 5.56 9.06 -1.12
C PRO A 99 4.59 8.89 0.05
N SER A 100 4.08 7.67 0.27
CA SER A 100 3.07 7.42 1.30
C SER A 100 3.62 7.41 2.72
N VAL A 101 4.94 7.33 2.93
CA VAL A 101 5.54 7.40 4.27
C VAL A 101 5.36 8.78 4.86
N ARG A 102 5.64 9.83 4.07
CA ARG A 102 5.61 11.23 4.51
C ARG A 102 4.23 11.78 4.84
N ILE A 103 3.16 11.05 4.47
CA ILE A 103 1.78 11.46 4.77
C ILE A 103 1.20 10.73 6.00
N SER A 104 1.90 9.73 6.51
CA SER A 104 1.39 8.89 7.61
C SER A 104 2.37 8.75 8.78
N LEU A 105 3.67 8.97 8.58
CA LEU A 105 4.69 8.83 9.64
C LEU A 105 4.38 9.71 10.85
N GLY A 106 3.82 10.91 10.64
CA GLY A 106 3.43 11.83 11.71
C GLY A 106 2.45 11.23 12.72
N GLU A 107 1.60 10.28 12.29
CA GLU A 107 0.64 9.59 13.15
C GLU A 107 1.31 8.76 14.27
N GLU A 108 2.52 8.25 14.02
CA GLU A 108 3.33 7.53 15.02
C GLU A 108 3.95 8.45 16.09
N PHE A 109 3.93 9.75 15.84
CA PHE A 109 4.47 10.81 16.72
C PHE A 109 3.38 11.77 17.20
N GLY A 110 2.11 11.38 17.15
CA GLY A 110 0.98 12.16 17.67
C GLY A 110 0.57 13.37 16.83
N LEU A 111 1.10 13.52 15.62
CA LEU A 111 0.67 14.57 14.70
C LEU A 111 -0.70 14.24 14.08
N PRO A 112 -1.46 15.23 13.60
CA PRO A 112 -2.76 14.99 12.98
C PRO A 112 -2.70 14.02 11.82
N ASP A 113 -3.73 13.17 11.67
CA ASP A 113 -3.86 12.22 10.58
C ASP A 113 -3.69 12.88 9.21
N GLY A 114 -2.84 12.31 8.36
CA GLY A 114 -2.60 12.83 7.02
C GLY A 114 -1.73 14.10 6.98
N SER A 115 -0.98 14.40 8.05
CA SER A 115 0.03 15.48 8.05
C SER A 115 1.19 15.14 7.12
N PHE A 116 1.57 16.08 6.26
CA PHE A 116 2.70 15.93 5.36
C PHE A 116 4.01 16.30 6.08
N VAL A 117 4.84 15.32 6.41
CA VAL A 117 6.02 15.47 7.29
C VAL A 117 7.34 15.18 6.59
N GLN A 118 7.46 15.50 5.30
CA GLN A 118 8.67 15.21 4.50
C GLN A 118 9.95 15.73 5.15
N GLY A 119 10.02 17.00 5.48
CA GLY A 119 11.23 17.61 6.03
C GLY A 119 11.61 17.05 7.40
N LYS A 120 10.63 16.81 8.26
CA LYS A 120 10.83 16.15 9.58
C LYS A 120 11.29 14.69 9.43
N MET A 121 10.77 13.97 8.44
CA MET A 121 11.22 12.60 8.14
C MET A 121 12.69 12.59 7.70
N VAL A 122 13.10 13.51 6.84
CA VAL A 122 14.51 13.66 6.43
C VAL A 122 15.39 14.00 7.62
N ALA A 123 14.97 14.96 8.46
CA ALA A 123 15.68 15.33 9.68
C ALA A 123 15.85 14.14 10.63
N LEU A 124 14.80 13.33 10.81
CA LEU A 124 14.84 12.11 11.63
C LEU A 124 15.87 11.11 11.10
N LEU A 125 15.87 10.82 9.80
CA LEU A 125 16.82 9.88 9.20
C LEU A 125 18.27 10.36 9.35
N LYS A 126 18.52 11.65 9.14
CA LYS A 126 19.84 12.25 9.37
C LYS A 126 20.26 12.20 10.85
N ALA A 127 19.34 12.44 11.77
CA ALA A 127 19.59 12.31 13.21
C ALA A 127 19.87 10.86 13.65
N LEU A 128 19.34 9.87 12.92
CA LEU A 128 19.64 8.45 13.10
C LEU A 128 21.01 8.04 12.52
N GLY A 129 21.72 8.96 11.83
CA GLY A 129 23.04 8.74 11.28
C GLY A 129 23.07 8.21 9.84
N VAL A 130 21.97 8.32 9.09
CA VAL A 130 21.92 7.96 7.66
C VAL A 130 22.79 8.94 6.86
N ASP A 131 23.67 8.41 5.98
CA ASP A 131 24.60 9.23 5.20
C ASP A 131 23.90 10.03 4.09
N TYR A 132 22.96 9.40 3.37
CA TYR A 132 22.21 10.04 2.29
C TYR A 132 20.73 9.71 2.39
N VAL A 133 19.87 10.71 2.26
CA VAL A 133 18.42 10.57 2.23
C VAL A 133 17.89 11.05 0.89
N LEU A 134 17.39 10.13 0.06
CA LEU A 134 16.94 10.38 -1.30
C LEU A 134 15.42 10.21 -1.42
N ASP A 135 14.85 10.76 -2.49
CA ASP A 135 13.41 10.72 -2.74
C ASP A 135 13.02 9.62 -3.75
N THR A 136 12.27 8.61 -3.31
CA THR A 136 11.69 7.61 -4.22
C THR A 136 10.65 8.21 -5.19
N ASN A 137 10.14 9.43 -4.94
CA ASN A 137 9.29 10.13 -5.91
C ASN A 137 10.06 10.44 -7.20
N PHE A 138 11.38 10.67 -7.11
CA PHE A 138 12.25 10.79 -8.28
C PHE A 138 12.18 9.53 -9.16
N SER A 139 12.28 8.36 -8.57
CA SER A 139 12.16 7.11 -9.32
C SER A 139 10.71 6.73 -9.66
N ALA A 140 9.72 7.29 -8.96
CA ALA A 140 8.34 7.22 -9.43
C ALA A 140 8.17 7.99 -10.74
N ASP A 141 8.78 9.18 -10.88
CA ASP A 141 8.84 9.90 -12.15
C ASP A 141 9.55 9.07 -13.24
N MET A 142 10.63 8.35 -12.89
CA MET A 142 11.33 7.43 -13.79
C MET A 142 10.41 6.27 -14.24
N THR A 143 9.70 5.66 -13.29
CA THR A 143 8.73 4.59 -13.61
C THR A 143 7.66 5.09 -14.57
N ILE A 144 7.16 6.31 -14.37
CA ILE A 144 6.16 6.92 -15.26
C ILE A 144 6.72 7.15 -16.67
N LEU A 145 7.98 7.58 -16.82
CA LEU A 145 8.58 7.74 -18.15
C LEU A 145 8.66 6.41 -18.90
N GLU A 146 9.10 5.34 -18.24
CA GLU A 146 9.23 4.02 -18.84
C GLU A 146 7.84 3.38 -19.10
N GLU A 147 6.95 3.40 -18.11
CA GLU A 147 5.63 2.74 -18.22
C GLU A 147 4.72 3.46 -19.23
N ALA A 148 4.77 4.80 -19.29
CA ALA A 148 4.02 5.56 -20.30
C ALA A 148 4.60 5.33 -21.71
N ALA A 149 5.93 5.24 -21.86
CA ALA A 149 6.56 4.92 -23.14
C ALA A 149 6.15 3.51 -23.60
N GLU A 150 6.17 2.52 -22.72
CA GLU A 150 5.69 1.16 -23.03
C GLU A 150 4.20 1.17 -23.42
N LEU A 151 3.35 1.92 -22.71
CA LEU A 151 1.93 2.05 -23.04
C LEU A 151 1.73 2.64 -24.45
N VAL A 152 2.45 3.72 -24.78
CA VAL A 152 2.39 4.35 -26.11
C VAL A 152 2.83 3.37 -27.20
N GLU A 153 3.91 2.60 -26.98
CA GLU A 153 4.32 1.56 -27.94
C GLU A 153 3.27 0.45 -28.10
N ARG A 154 2.68 -0.05 -27.00
CA ARG A 154 1.62 -1.07 -27.07
C ARG A 154 0.42 -0.59 -27.90
N VAL A 155 0.02 0.67 -27.73
CA VAL A 155 -1.12 1.26 -28.45
C VAL A 155 -0.78 1.50 -29.92
N THR A 156 0.41 2.04 -30.22
CA THR A 156 0.79 2.48 -31.57
C THR A 156 1.40 1.37 -32.41
N LEU A 157 2.32 0.59 -31.84
CA LEU A 157 3.04 -0.47 -32.56
C LEU A 157 2.37 -1.85 -32.43
N LYS A 158 1.46 -2.01 -31.45
CA LYS A 158 0.77 -3.30 -31.17
C LYS A 158 1.75 -4.46 -30.94
N ASN A 159 2.91 -4.16 -30.37
CA ASN A 159 4.00 -5.11 -30.13
C ASN A 159 3.77 -6.03 -28.92
N ARG A 160 2.85 -5.65 -28.02
CA ARG A 160 2.44 -6.41 -26.83
C ARG A 160 0.94 -6.33 -26.63
N PRO A 161 0.31 -7.26 -25.87
CA PRO A 161 -1.14 -7.27 -25.68
C PRO A 161 -1.63 -6.09 -24.82
N LEU A 162 -2.90 -5.70 -25.05
CA LEU A 162 -3.67 -4.78 -24.23
C LEU A 162 -4.77 -5.55 -23.50
N PRO A 163 -5.21 -5.09 -22.31
CA PRO A 163 -4.73 -3.89 -21.60
C PRO A 163 -3.32 -4.05 -21.04
N GLN A 164 -2.60 -2.95 -20.85
CA GLN A 164 -1.42 -2.92 -20.00
C GLN A 164 -1.85 -2.78 -18.54
N PHE A 165 -1.38 -3.68 -17.67
CA PHE A 165 -1.51 -3.53 -16.23
C PHE A 165 -0.27 -2.86 -15.64
N THR A 166 -0.45 -2.03 -14.60
CA THR A 166 0.68 -1.48 -13.83
C THR A 166 1.45 -2.57 -13.11
N SER A 167 2.74 -2.36 -12.88
CA SER A 167 3.67 -3.33 -12.27
C SER A 167 4.24 -2.93 -10.92
N CYS A 168 4.01 -1.68 -10.48
CA CYS A 168 4.68 -1.11 -9.31
C CYS A 168 4.28 -1.75 -7.96
N CYS A 169 3.17 -2.51 -7.90
CA CYS A 169 2.70 -3.20 -6.70
C CYS A 169 3.18 -4.66 -6.66
N PRO A 170 4.21 -5.03 -5.87
CA PRO A 170 4.77 -6.39 -5.89
C PRO A 170 3.83 -7.45 -5.34
N ALA A 171 2.87 -7.09 -4.50
CA ALA A 171 1.86 -8.03 -4.04
C ALA A 171 0.85 -8.36 -5.16
N TRP A 172 0.49 -7.38 -6.00
CA TRP A 172 -0.29 -7.60 -7.20
C TRP A 172 0.47 -8.48 -8.20
N VAL A 173 1.74 -8.17 -8.46
CA VAL A 173 2.58 -8.97 -9.36
C VAL A 173 2.61 -10.42 -8.90
N LYS A 174 2.93 -10.68 -7.61
CA LYS A 174 2.93 -12.05 -7.08
C LYS A 174 1.54 -12.71 -7.14
N PHE A 175 0.48 -11.94 -6.95
CA PHE A 175 -0.88 -12.44 -7.09
C PHE A 175 -1.18 -12.87 -8.53
N ALA A 176 -0.78 -12.08 -9.52
CA ALA A 176 -0.92 -12.44 -10.94
C ALA A 176 -0.06 -13.64 -11.30
N GLU A 177 1.21 -13.66 -10.91
CA GLU A 177 2.11 -14.80 -11.11
C GLU A 177 1.53 -16.12 -10.56
N THR A 178 0.77 -16.03 -9.46
CA THR A 178 0.24 -17.23 -8.79
C THR A 178 -1.13 -17.64 -9.34
N TYR A 179 -2.04 -16.70 -9.56
CA TYR A 179 -3.44 -17.01 -9.85
C TYR A 179 -3.89 -16.70 -11.27
N TYR A 180 -3.12 -15.87 -12.00
CA TYR A 180 -3.46 -15.39 -13.33
C TYR A 180 -2.22 -15.29 -14.22
N PRO A 181 -1.46 -16.41 -14.41
CA PRO A 181 -0.21 -16.38 -15.19
C PRO A 181 -0.45 -15.98 -16.65
N GLU A 182 -1.67 -16.17 -17.18
CA GLU A 182 -2.07 -15.71 -18.52
C GLU A 182 -2.04 -14.18 -18.67
N LEU A 183 -2.09 -13.42 -17.56
CA LEU A 183 -1.99 -11.96 -17.59
C LEU A 183 -0.55 -11.44 -17.56
N LEU A 184 0.47 -12.28 -17.36
CA LEU A 184 1.86 -11.83 -17.26
C LEU A 184 2.34 -11.05 -18.51
N PRO A 185 1.96 -11.41 -19.75
CA PRO A 185 2.29 -10.60 -20.93
C PRO A 185 1.64 -9.21 -20.96
N HIS A 186 0.58 -9.04 -20.19
CA HIS A 186 -0.17 -7.80 -20.06
C HIS A 186 0.42 -6.84 -19.01
N ILE A 187 1.19 -7.35 -18.05
CA ILE A 187 1.81 -6.51 -17.01
C ILE A 187 2.94 -5.69 -17.65
N SER A 188 3.04 -4.41 -17.28
CA SER A 188 4.17 -3.57 -17.68
C SER A 188 5.48 -4.20 -17.21
N THR A 189 6.50 -4.17 -18.06
CA THR A 189 7.83 -4.67 -17.69
C THR A 189 8.63 -3.67 -16.84
N ALA A 190 8.18 -2.43 -16.73
CA ALA A 190 8.79 -1.42 -15.89
C ALA A 190 8.88 -1.92 -14.44
N LYS A 191 10.05 -1.84 -13.82
CA LYS A 191 10.21 -2.12 -12.40
C LYS A 191 9.46 -1.08 -11.57
N SER A 192 9.18 -1.42 -10.32
CA SER A 192 8.63 -0.44 -9.37
C SER A 192 9.62 0.69 -9.09
N PRO A 193 9.18 1.84 -8.53
CA PRO A 193 10.09 2.93 -8.20
C PRO A 193 11.33 2.51 -7.39
N ILE A 194 11.20 1.66 -6.37
CA ILE A 194 12.39 1.17 -5.64
C ILE A 194 13.23 0.19 -6.47
N GLY A 195 12.60 -0.57 -7.37
CA GLY A 195 13.30 -1.45 -8.30
C GLY A 195 14.10 -0.70 -9.36
N MET A 196 13.73 0.56 -9.67
CA MET A 196 14.49 1.48 -10.53
C MET A 196 15.50 2.32 -9.74
N GLN A 197 15.12 2.76 -8.53
CA GLN A 197 16.01 3.51 -7.63
C GLN A 197 17.25 2.68 -7.29
N GLY A 198 17.06 1.40 -7.00
CA GLY A 198 18.11 0.49 -6.56
C GLY A 198 19.33 0.48 -7.48
N PRO A 199 19.20 0.03 -8.72
CA PRO A 199 20.32 0.00 -9.65
C PRO A 199 20.87 1.39 -9.97
N THR A 200 20.02 2.43 -10.01
CA THR A 200 20.47 3.82 -10.26
C THR A 200 21.35 4.33 -9.13
N VAL A 201 21.03 4.04 -7.86
CA VAL A 201 21.88 4.39 -6.71
C VAL A 201 23.22 3.65 -6.77
N LYS A 202 23.21 2.35 -7.05
CA LYS A 202 24.45 1.52 -7.10
C LYS A 202 25.35 1.84 -8.32
N THR A 203 24.84 2.55 -9.33
CA THR A 203 25.59 2.88 -10.55
C THR A 203 25.79 4.39 -10.69
N TYR A 204 24.80 5.10 -11.23
CA TYR A 204 24.88 6.52 -11.54
C TYR A 204 25.20 7.39 -10.31
N PHE A 205 24.41 7.23 -9.23
CA PHE A 205 24.64 7.99 -7.99
C PHE A 205 26.00 7.68 -7.40
N ALA A 206 26.37 6.39 -7.28
CA ALA A 206 27.68 5.98 -6.76
C ALA A 206 28.81 6.59 -7.58
N GLN A 207 28.72 6.57 -8.90
CA GLN A 207 29.71 7.17 -9.80
C GLN A 207 29.81 8.70 -9.61
N LYS A 208 28.68 9.41 -9.56
CA LYS A 208 28.64 10.87 -9.41
C LYS A 208 29.21 11.34 -8.07
N MET A 209 28.95 10.56 -7.02
CA MET A 209 29.42 10.86 -5.66
C MET A 209 30.83 10.30 -5.35
N GLY A 210 31.45 9.56 -6.27
CA GLY A 210 32.74 8.92 -6.07
C GLY A 210 32.74 7.82 -5.01
N LEU A 211 31.62 7.09 -4.87
CA LEU A 211 31.40 6.04 -3.87
C LEU A 211 31.66 4.65 -4.44
N ASP A 212 32.18 3.74 -3.61
CA ASP A 212 32.24 2.31 -3.95
C ASP A 212 30.85 1.66 -3.76
N PRO A 213 30.20 1.15 -4.84
CA PRO A 213 28.89 0.54 -4.75
C PRO A 213 28.81 -0.68 -3.81
N ARG A 214 29.94 -1.35 -3.52
CA ARG A 214 30.04 -2.47 -2.57
C ARG A 214 29.90 -2.03 -1.12
N LYS A 215 30.21 -0.76 -0.82
CA LYS A 215 30.08 -0.17 0.52
C LYS A 215 28.70 0.42 0.76
N ILE A 216 27.93 0.69 -0.29
CA ILE A 216 26.59 1.25 -0.17
C ILE A 216 25.64 0.19 0.37
N VAL A 217 24.98 0.49 1.49
CA VAL A 217 23.79 -0.21 1.98
C VAL A 217 22.57 0.60 1.55
N ASN A 218 21.92 0.14 0.49
CA ASN A 218 20.80 0.82 -0.14
C ASN A 218 19.48 0.36 0.48
N VAL A 219 18.73 1.27 1.10
CA VAL A 219 17.55 0.97 1.92
C VAL A 219 16.33 1.65 1.33
N ALA A 220 15.23 0.91 1.16
CA ALA A 220 13.94 1.49 0.84
C ALA A 220 13.10 1.69 2.10
N LEU A 221 12.74 2.94 2.41
CA LEU A 221 11.73 3.28 3.41
C LEU A 221 10.38 3.37 2.72
N THR A 222 9.47 2.44 3.03
CA THR A 222 8.25 2.25 2.25
C THR A 222 7.05 1.86 3.14
N PRO A 223 5.80 2.15 2.75
CA PRO A 223 4.61 1.67 3.45
C PRO A 223 4.34 0.18 3.26
N CYS A 224 5.14 -0.52 2.45
CA CYS A 224 4.79 -1.80 1.85
C CYS A 224 5.68 -2.94 2.35
N THR A 225 5.09 -3.98 2.94
CA THR A 225 5.81 -5.18 3.37
C THR A 225 6.19 -6.10 2.21
N ALA A 226 5.42 -6.10 1.11
CA ALA A 226 5.72 -6.91 -0.07
C ALA A 226 7.03 -6.47 -0.78
N LYS A 227 7.49 -5.24 -0.56
CA LYS A 227 8.78 -4.77 -1.03
C LYS A 227 9.96 -5.58 -0.46
N LYS A 228 9.82 -6.14 0.75
CA LYS A 228 10.80 -7.07 1.34
C LYS A 228 10.96 -8.36 0.51
N PHE A 229 9.89 -8.82 -0.11
CA PHE A 229 9.94 -9.93 -1.06
C PHE A 229 10.51 -9.48 -2.42
N GLU A 230 10.06 -8.34 -2.93
CA GLU A 230 10.47 -7.82 -4.24
C GLU A 230 11.98 -7.67 -4.36
N ILE A 231 12.65 -7.06 -3.37
CA ILE A 231 14.10 -6.85 -3.43
C ILE A 231 14.91 -8.15 -3.40
N ARG A 232 14.30 -9.28 -3.00
CA ARG A 232 14.94 -10.61 -2.96
C ARG A 232 14.78 -11.41 -4.23
N ARG A 233 13.99 -10.92 -5.21
CA ARG A 233 13.86 -11.55 -6.51
C ARG A 233 15.21 -11.57 -7.24
N GLU A 234 15.48 -12.60 -8.03
CA GLU A 234 16.80 -12.76 -8.70
C GLU A 234 17.11 -11.62 -9.67
N GLU A 235 16.10 -11.12 -10.36
CA GLU A 235 16.23 -10.02 -11.33
C GLU A 235 16.53 -8.65 -10.67
N MET A 236 16.43 -8.52 -9.35
CA MET A 236 16.78 -7.31 -8.59
C MET A 236 18.28 -7.25 -8.24
N GLY A 237 19.11 -7.50 -9.24
CA GLY A 237 20.58 -7.44 -9.20
C GLY A 237 21.15 -6.86 -10.50
N ALA A 238 20.43 -5.91 -11.12
CA ALA A 238 20.83 -5.32 -12.40
C ALA A 238 22.14 -4.53 -12.32
N ALA A 239 22.37 -3.79 -11.23
CA ALA A 239 23.62 -3.09 -10.99
C ALA A 239 24.80 -4.06 -10.91
N GLY A 240 24.65 -5.19 -10.22
CA GLY A 240 25.69 -6.21 -10.11
C GLY A 240 26.08 -6.79 -11.48
N LYS A 241 25.09 -7.04 -12.33
CA LYS A 241 25.30 -7.51 -13.71
C LYS A 241 25.99 -6.43 -14.57
N TYR A 242 25.55 -5.17 -14.44
CA TYR A 242 26.11 -4.05 -15.19
C TYR A 242 27.57 -3.73 -14.81
N LEU A 243 27.89 -3.78 -13.49
CA LEU A 243 29.22 -3.47 -12.96
C LEU A 243 30.16 -4.68 -12.94
N ASP A 244 29.71 -5.85 -13.32
CA ASP A 244 30.43 -7.13 -13.18
C ASP A 244 30.85 -7.40 -11.72
N ILE A 245 29.93 -7.17 -10.78
CA ILE A 245 30.13 -7.41 -9.34
C ILE A 245 29.16 -8.50 -8.89
N PRO A 246 29.57 -9.77 -8.86
CA PRO A 246 28.69 -10.88 -8.47
C PRO A 246 28.14 -10.69 -7.05
N GLY A 247 26.82 -10.92 -6.90
CA GLY A 247 26.14 -10.84 -5.61
C GLY A 247 25.76 -9.42 -5.15
N LEU A 248 26.15 -8.37 -5.89
CA LEU A 248 25.70 -7.01 -5.59
C LEU A 248 24.18 -6.92 -5.83
N ARG A 249 23.43 -6.54 -4.79
CA ARG A 249 21.98 -6.31 -4.87
C ARG A 249 21.70 -4.85 -5.21
N ASP A 250 20.62 -4.60 -5.92
CA ASP A 250 20.17 -3.26 -6.25
C ASP A 250 19.68 -2.52 -5.00
N MET A 251 18.87 -3.22 -4.18
CA MET A 251 18.37 -2.75 -2.90
C MET A 251 18.72 -3.80 -1.83
N ASP A 252 19.28 -3.38 -0.70
CA ASP A 252 19.79 -4.29 0.33
C ASP A 252 18.75 -4.57 1.42
N GLN A 253 17.98 -3.55 1.85
CA GLN A 253 17.02 -3.65 2.93
C GLN A 253 15.74 -2.87 2.62
N VAL A 254 14.63 -3.27 3.26
CA VAL A 254 13.36 -2.55 3.23
C VAL A 254 12.87 -2.34 4.65
N ILE A 255 12.74 -1.09 5.07
CA ILE A 255 12.09 -0.74 6.33
C ILE A 255 10.74 -0.08 6.09
N THR A 256 9.78 -0.36 6.97
CA THR A 256 8.43 0.20 6.88
C THR A 256 8.31 1.50 7.66
N THR A 257 7.18 2.21 7.48
CA THR A 257 6.86 3.41 8.28
C THR A 257 6.87 3.11 9.77
N ARG A 258 6.30 1.96 10.21
CA ARG A 258 6.30 1.53 11.61
C ARG A 258 7.69 1.16 12.12
N GLU A 259 8.52 0.54 11.26
CA GLU A 259 9.90 0.19 11.62
C GLU A 259 10.75 1.45 11.83
N LEU A 260 10.60 2.49 10.99
CA LEU A 260 11.28 3.78 11.21
C LEU A 260 10.85 4.42 12.55
N ALA A 261 9.55 4.40 12.84
CA ALA A 261 9.05 4.92 14.12
C ALA A 261 9.57 4.11 15.33
N ALA A 262 9.69 2.78 15.20
CA ALA A 262 10.28 1.93 16.23
C ALA A 262 11.76 2.23 16.44
N TRP A 263 12.52 2.42 15.34
CA TRP A 263 13.93 2.82 15.40
C TRP A 263 14.11 4.18 16.07
N ALA A 264 13.32 5.18 15.68
CA ALA A 264 13.34 6.50 16.31
C ALA A 264 13.08 6.43 17.83
N ARG A 265 12.04 5.69 18.24
CA ARG A 265 11.73 5.49 19.67
C ARG A 265 12.90 4.81 20.42
N SER A 266 13.55 3.81 19.80
CA SER A 266 14.71 3.13 20.41
C SER A 266 15.90 4.05 20.58
N ALA A 267 16.04 5.09 19.74
CA ALA A 267 17.07 6.12 19.81
C ALA A 267 16.68 7.32 20.70
N GLY A 268 15.47 7.33 21.27
CA GLY A 268 14.98 8.44 22.08
C GLY A 268 14.68 9.71 21.27
N LEU A 269 14.44 9.61 19.95
CA LEU A 269 14.17 10.74 19.06
C LEU A 269 12.67 10.98 18.91
N ASP A 270 12.25 12.24 19.01
CA ASP A 270 10.91 12.72 18.72
C ASP A 270 10.89 13.56 17.44
N MET A 271 10.41 12.95 16.35
CA MET A 271 10.31 13.63 15.06
C MET A 271 9.42 14.87 15.10
N ALA A 272 8.37 14.89 15.94
CA ALA A 272 7.44 16.02 15.99
C ALA A 272 8.13 17.34 16.37
N SER A 273 9.19 17.28 17.18
CA SER A 273 9.96 18.43 17.64
C SER A 273 11.09 18.85 16.67
N MET A 274 11.38 18.08 15.63
CA MET A 274 12.48 18.37 14.70
C MET A 274 12.15 19.50 13.73
N GLU A 275 13.16 20.25 13.32
CA GLU A 275 13.05 21.18 12.19
C GLU A 275 13.16 20.45 10.86
N ASP A 276 12.50 20.98 9.85
CA ASP A 276 12.50 20.40 8.50
C ASP A 276 13.90 20.47 7.87
N GLN A 277 14.32 19.39 7.22
CA GLN A 277 15.53 19.32 6.42
C GLN A 277 15.22 18.91 4.98
N PRO A 278 16.00 19.38 3.99
CA PRO A 278 15.87 18.97 2.60
C PRO A 278 16.48 17.58 2.39
N TYR A 279 16.06 16.91 1.31
CA TYR A 279 16.76 15.77 0.75
C TYR A 279 18.20 16.14 0.35
N ASP A 280 19.04 15.12 0.25
CA ASP A 280 20.36 15.30 -0.33
C ASP A 280 20.26 15.53 -1.85
N SER A 281 21.22 16.25 -2.42
CA SER A 281 21.28 16.50 -3.86
C SER A 281 21.66 15.24 -4.63
N LEU A 282 21.25 15.17 -5.87
CA LEU A 282 21.04 14.01 -6.73
C LEU A 282 19.93 13.10 -6.22
N MET A 283 18.92 12.90 -7.08
CA MET A 283 17.75 12.06 -6.82
C MET A 283 16.90 12.53 -5.61
N GLY A 284 16.93 13.84 -5.34
CA GLY A 284 16.16 14.50 -4.27
C GLY A 284 15.00 15.35 -4.79
N GLU A 285 14.95 15.63 -6.10
CA GLU A 285 13.87 16.40 -6.72
C GLU A 285 12.85 15.50 -7.43
N ALA A 286 11.57 15.77 -7.24
CA ALA A 286 10.48 15.01 -7.84
C ALA A 286 9.31 15.92 -8.25
N SER A 287 8.52 15.43 -9.22
CA SER A 287 7.30 16.10 -9.65
C SER A 287 6.10 15.78 -8.76
N GLY A 288 5.00 16.54 -8.94
CA GLY A 288 3.72 16.23 -8.34
C GLY A 288 3.17 14.86 -8.78
N ALA A 289 3.47 14.43 -10.00
CA ALA A 289 3.13 13.08 -10.47
C ALA A 289 3.78 11.99 -9.62
N GLY A 290 5.06 12.13 -9.25
CA GLY A 290 5.73 11.21 -8.32
C GLY A 290 5.09 11.19 -6.94
N VAL A 291 4.62 12.35 -6.45
CA VAL A 291 3.95 12.45 -5.13
C VAL A 291 2.65 11.64 -5.08
N ILE A 292 1.78 11.77 -6.10
CA ILE A 292 0.48 11.09 -6.09
C ILE A 292 0.56 9.58 -6.32
N PHE A 293 1.72 9.05 -6.68
CA PHE A 293 1.97 7.62 -6.88
C PHE A 293 1.55 6.75 -5.69
N GLY A 294 1.52 7.33 -4.50
CA GLY A 294 1.08 6.67 -3.28
C GLY A 294 -0.42 6.43 -3.15
N ASN A 295 -1.24 7.11 -3.95
CA ASN A 295 -2.71 7.00 -3.93
C ASN A 295 -3.20 5.99 -4.98
N THR A 296 -4.34 5.37 -4.71
CA THR A 296 -5.07 4.66 -5.76
C THR A 296 -5.59 5.65 -6.80
N GLY A 297 -5.33 5.38 -8.07
CA GLY A 297 -5.57 6.29 -9.20
C GLY A 297 -4.43 7.26 -9.47
N GLY A 298 -3.43 7.34 -8.58
CA GLY A 298 -2.30 8.26 -8.73
C GLY A 298 -1.33 7.83 -9.82
N VAL A 299 -1.05 6.53 -9.95
CA VAL A 299 -0.20 6.01 -11.04
C VAL A 299 -0.87 6.23 -12.39
N MET A 300 -2.18 5.91 -12.48
CA MET A 300 -2.99 6.14 -13.67
C MET A 300 -2.92 7.61 -14.10
N GLU A 301 -3.20 8.53 -13.19
CA GLU A 301 -3.21 9.96 -13.49
C GLU A 301 -1.81 10.46 -13.90
N ALA A 302 -0.75 10.04 -13.21
CA ALA A 302 0.64 10.38 -13.53
C ALA A 302 1.05 9.86 -14.93
N ALA A 303 0.74 8.60 -15.22
CA ALA A 303 1.05 7.97 -16.51
C ALA A 303 0.30 8.65 -17.66
N LEU A 304 -0.99 8.98 -17.47
CA LEU A 304 -1.78 9.65 -18.49
C LEU A 304 -1.30 11.08 -18.79
N ARG A 305 -0.81 11.83 -17.77
CA ARG A 305 -0.17 13.15 -17.99
C ARG A 305 1.03 13.04 -18.92
N THR A 306 1.90 12.06 -18.69
CA THR A 306 3.12 11.85 -19.48
C THR A 306 2.81 11.22 -20.84
N ALA A 307 1.92 10.23 -20.93
CA ALA A 307 1.48 9.64 -22.20
C ALA A 307 0.82 10.70 -23.12
N TYR A 308 0.03 11.62 -22.53
CA TYR A 308 -0.53 12.75 -23.31
C TYR A 308 0.58 13.58 -23.96
N HIS A 309 1.62 13.93 -23.17
CA HIS A 309 2.77 14.65 -23.71
C HIS A 309 3.50 13.88 -24.81
N GLN A 310 3.75 12.59 -24.62
CA GLN A 310 4.44 11.75 -25.60
C GLN A 310 3.67 11.63 -26.92
N VAL A 311 2.33 11.61 -26.88
CA VAL A 311 1.48 11.49 -28.07
C VAL A 311 1.29 12.83 -28.77
N THR A 312 1.16 13.93 -28.04
CA THR A 312 0.75 15.22 -28.61
C THR A 312 1.87 16.26 -28.70
N GLY A 313 2.97 16.08 -27.98
CA GLY A 313 4.05 17.06 -27.83
C GLY A 313 3.70 18.23 -26.89
N HIS A 314 2.53 18.20 -26.22
CA HIS A 314 2.05 19.24 -25.32
C HIS A 314 1.71 18.67 -23.94
N ASN A 315 1.77 19.52 -22.91
CA ASN A 315 1.30 19.12 -21.59
C ASN A 315 -0.20 18.82 -21.61
N ALA A 316 -0.61 17.91 -20.74
CA ALA A 316 -2.00 17.51 -20.58
C ALA A 316 -2.87 18.71 -20.16
N PRO A 317 -4.14 18.81 -20.61
CA PRO A 317 -5.05 19.86 -20.19
C PRO A 317 -5.41 19.77 -18.71
N ALA A 318 -6.01 20.83 -18.15
CA ALA A 318 -6.21 21.01 -16.72
C ALA A 318 -7.00 19.88 -16.03
N ASP A 319 -7.92 19.24 -16.71
CA ASP A 319 -8.72 18.12 -16.23
C ASP A 319 -7.88 16.87 -15.90
N PHE A 320 -6.71 16.68 -16.56
CA PHE A 320 -5.77 15.61 -16.23
C PHE A 320 -5.05 15.80 -14.89
N TYR A 321 -5.10 17.00 -14.31
CA TYR A 321 -4.52 17.28 -12.99
C TYR A 321 -5.54 17.16 -11.86
N ASN A 322 -6.75 16.75 -12.17
CA ASN A 322 -7.81 16.39 -11.25
C ASN A 322 -8.76 15.40 -11.94
N LEU A 323 -8.24 14.23 -12.30
CA LEU A 323 -8.99 13.23 -13.06
C LEU A 323 -9.99 12.49 -12.14
N GLU A 324 -11.10 13.17 -11.81
CA GLU A 324 -12.11 12.71 -10.85
C GLU A 324 -12.59 11.27 -11.07
N PRO A 325 -12.84 10.79 -12.32
CA PRO A 325 -13.32 9.43 -12.52
C PRO A 325 -12.38 8.32 -12.04
N VAL A 326 -11.06 8.61 -11.91
CA VAL A 326 -10.08 7.63 -11.43
C VAL A 326 -9.69 7.86 -9.96
N ARG A 327 -10.14 8.95 -9.33
CA ARG A 327 -9.91 9.27 -7.92
C ARG A 327 -11.00 8.68 -7.03
N GLY A 328 -10.73 8.52 -5.74
CA GLY A 328 -11.73 8.08 -4.75
C GLY A 328 -11.43 6.73 -4.12
N LEU A 329 -12.38 6.23 -3.34
CA LEU A 329 -12.27 5.01 -2.53
C LEU A 329 -13.27 3.92 -2.94
N ASP A 330 -13.78 3.97 -4.17
CA ASP A 330 -14.50 2.86 -4.77
C ASP A 330 -13.51 1.82 -5.28
N GLY A 331 -13.72 0.54 -4.96
CA GLY A 331 -12.77 -0.54 -5.23
C GLY A 331 -12.41 -0.72 -6.70
N ILE A 332 -13.37 -0.47 -7.59
CA ILE A 332 -13.23 -0.51 -9.06
C ILE A 332 -13.79 0.79 -9.63
N ARG A 333 -13.00 1.47 -10.45
CA ARG A 333 -13.38 2.71 -11.15
C ARG A 333 -12.95 2.62 -12.60
N GLU A 334 -13.80 3.06 -13.49
CA GLU A 334 -13.59 3.00 -14.93
C GLU A 334 -13.74 4.39 -15.52
N ALA A 335 -12.95 4.72 -16.55
CA ALA A 335 -13.02 5.99 -17.26
C ALA A 335 -12.71 5.83 -18.74
N GLN A 336 -13.21 6.77 -19.55
CA GLN A 336 -12.70 7.01 -20.90
C GLN A 336 -11.91 8.30 -20.91
N VAL A 337 -10.68 8.24 -21.44
CA VAL A 337 -9.73 9.35 -21.49
C VAL A 337 -9.26 9.55 -22.91
N ARG A 338 -9.08 10.79 -23.34
CA ARG A 338 -8.58 11.13 -24.68
C ARG A 338 -7.15 11.66 -24.61
N LEU A 339 -6.24 11.04 -25.35
CA LEU A 339 -4.88 11.52 -25.59
C LEU A 339 -4.80 12.02 -27.04
N GLY A 340 -5.06 13.30 -27.26
CA GLY A 340 -5.21 13.83 -28.61
C GLY A 340 -6.35 13.12 -29.37
N ASN A 341 -6.02 12.39 -30.43
CA ASN A 341 -6.97 11.63 -31.23
C ASN A 341 -7.21 10.19 -30.73
N LEU A 342 -6.44 9.73 -29.74
CA LEU A 342 -6.58 8.39 -29.16
C LEU A 342 -7.62 8.40 -28.04
N SER A 343 -8.57 7.45 -28.07
CA SER A 343 -9.51 7.22 -26.98
C SER A 343 -9.11 5.96 -26.22
N LEU A 344 -8.85 6.09 -24.93
CA LEU A 344 -8.43 5.01 -24.05
C LEU A 344 -9.55 4.69 -23.08
N LYS A 345 -9.87 3.42 -22.91
CA LYS A 345 -10.68 2.92 -21.80
C LYS A 345 -9.73 2.43 -20.70
N VAL A 346 -9.86 3.00 -19.52
CA VAL A 346 -8.96 2.74 -18.39
C VAL A 346 -9.74 2.26 -17.16
N ALA A 347 -9.05 1.53 -16.27
CA ALA A 347 -9.61 1.14 -14.99
C ALA A 347 -8.59 1.30 -13.86
N VAL A 348 -9.09 1.61 -12.66
CA VAL A 348 -8.32 1.68 -11.43
C VAL A 348 -8.94 0.76 -10.40
N ILE A 349 -8.15 -0.18 -9.90
CA ILE A 349 -8.62 -1.23 -9.00
C ILE A 349 -7.71 -1.27 -7.77
N TYR A 350 -8.32 -1.31 -6.57
CA TYR A 350 -7.57 -1.65 -5.37
C TYR A 350 -8.23 -2.80 -4.59
N GLY A 351 -7.38 -3.60 -3.92
CA GLY A 351 -7.80 -4.86 -3.29
C GLY A 351 -7.84 -5.99 -4.32
N THR A 352 -7.06 -7.03 -4.10
CA THR A 352 -6.94 -8.13 -5.07
C THR A 352 -8.22 -8.99 -5.17
N GLU A 353 -9.13 -8.92 -4.19
CA GLU A 353 -10.48 -9.50 -4.34
C GLU A 353 -11.30 -8.72 -5.38
N HIS A 354 -11.19 -7.37 -5.44
CA HIS A 354 -11.82 -6.59 -6.52
C HIS A 354 -11.19 -6.90 -7.89
N VAL A 355 -9.89 -7.24 -7.92
CA VAL A 355 -9.27 -7.70 -9.18
C VAL A 355 -9.93 -8.99 -9.65
N ARG A 356 -10.16 -9.97 -8.76
CA ARG A 356 -10.88 -11.20 -9.13
C ARG A 356 -12.27 -10.89 -9.68
N GLN A 357 -13.01 -10.05 -8.97
CA GLN A 357 -14.34 -9.62 -9.40
C GLN A 357 -14.28 -8.97 -10.78
N PHE A 358 -13.39 -8.02 -11.00
CA PHE A 358 -13.24 -7.32 -12.27
C PHE A 358 -12.90 -8.30 -13.42
N LEU A 359 -11.94 -9.19 -13.21
CA LEU A 359 -11.54 -10.16 -14.24
C LEU A 359 -12.66 -11.14 -14.58
N GLU A 360 -13.46 -11.56 -13.62
CA GLU A 360 -14.62 -12.43 -13.88
C GLU A 360 -15.73 -11.68 -14.64
N GLU A 361 -16.07 -10.44 -14.21
CA GLU A 361 -17.11 -9.63 -14.84
C GLU A 361 -16.73 -9.15 -16.25
N LYS A 362 -15.45 -8.88 -16.48
CA LYS A 362 -14.95 -8.33 -17.76
C LYS A 362 -14.25 -9.37 -18.64
N LYS A 363 -14.37 -10.65 -18.32
CA LYS A 363 -13.66 -11.73 -19.03
C LYS A 363 -13.73 -11.62 -20.54
N ASP A 364 -14.90 -11.35 -21.10
CA ASP A 364 -15.15 -11.28 -22.55
C ASP A 364 -14.87 -9.89 -23.14
N SER A 365 -14.64 -8.88 -22.31
CA SER A 365 -14.42 -7.48 -22.72
C SER A 365 -13.13 -6.87 -22.17
N LEU A 366 -12.25 -7.69 -21.60
CA LEU A 366 -10.97 -7.22 -21.05
C LEU A 366 -10.11 -6.52 -22.11
N GLY A 367 -10.15 -7.02 -23.35
CA GLY A 367 -9.46 -6.42 -24.48
C GLY A 367 -9.93 -5.03 -24.91
N ASP A 368 -11.08 -4.56 -24.41
CA ASP A 368 -11.55 -3.19 -24.64
C ASP A 368 -10.78 -2.15 -23.83
N TYR A 369 -10.10 -2.58 -22.74
CA TYR A 369 -9.32 -1.68 -21.91
C TYR A 369 -7.92 -1.49 -22.50
N THR A 370 -7.38 -0.31 -22.26
CA THR A 370 -6.03 0.06 -22.72
C THR A 370 -5.03 0.02 -21.58
N PHE A 371 -5.41 0.58 -20.40
CA PHE A 371 -4.52 0.67 -19.25
C PHE A 371 -5.29 0.42 -17.95
N ILE A 372 -4.75 -0.42 -17.07
CA ILE A 372 -5.38 -0.79 -15.80
C ILE A 372 -4.38 -0.63 -14.66
N GLU A 373 -4.68 0.27 -13.73
CA GLU A 373 -3.94 0.38 -12.48
C GLU A 373 -4.46 -0.65 -11.48
N VAL A 374 -3.54 -1.41 -10.86
CA VAL A 374 -3.87 -2.33 -9.77
C VAL A 374 -3.00 -2.06 -8.54
N MET A 375 -3.66 -1.85 -7.40
CA MET A 375 -3.05 -1.79 -6.08
C MET A 375 -3.65 -2.84 -5.16
N THR A 376 -2.83 -3.63 -4.46
CA THR A 376 -3.34 -4.65 -3.52
C THR A 376 -3.96 -4.06 -2.27
N CYS A 377 -3.41 -2.95 -1.77
CA CYS A 377 -3.85 -2.35 -0.50
C CYS A 377 -5.05 -1.43 -0.70
N LEU A 378 -5.93 -1.32 0.32
CA LEU A 378 -7.07 -0.43 0.31
C LEU A 378 -6.61 1.03 0.19
N GLY A 379 -7.13 1.74 -0.81
CA GLY A 379 -6.78 3.12 -1.09
C GLY A 379 -5.39 3.32 -1.73
N GLY A 380 -4.67 2.24 -2.06
CA GLY A 380 -3.29 2.27 -2.57
C GLY A 380 -2.24 2.15 -1.47
N CYS A 381 -1.03 2.64 -1.73
CA CYS A 381 0.11 2.53 -0.80
C CYS A 381 -0.10 3.28 0.53
N ILE A 382 -0.99 4.28 0.58
CA ILE A 382 -1.39 4.96 1.82
C ILE A 382 -2.04 4.03 2.84
N GLY A 383 -2.61 2.89 2.41
CA GLY A 383 -3.14 1.81 3.25
C GLY A 383 -2.20 0.61 3.33
N GLY A 384 -0.93 0.77 3.00
CA GLY A 384 0.07 -0.29 2.95
C GLY A 384 0.25 -1.08 4.23
N GLY A 385 0.72 -2.33 4.10
CA GLY A 385 0.89 -3.27 5.22
C GLY A 385 1.86 -2.81 6.32
N GLY A 386 2.76 -1.88 6.01
CA GLY A 386 3.73 -1.27 6.94
C GLY A 386 3.37 0.12 7.45
N GLN A 387 2.17 0.64 7.13
CA GLN A 387 1.69 1.94 7.59
C GLN A 387 1.24 1.92 9.05
N PRO A 388 1.17 3.10 9.73
CA PRO A 388 0.60 3.21 11.08
C PRO A 388 -0.76 2.55 11.18
N LYS A 389 -0.98 1.81 12.28
CA LYS A 389 -2.23 1.10 12.53
C LYS A 389 -3.31 2.10 12.94
N GLY A 390 -4.33 2.20 12.21
CA GLY A 390 -5.45 3.12 12.47
C GLY A 390 -6.54 2.99 11.43
N THR A 391 -6.21 2.40 10.29
CA THR A 391 -7.15 2.22 9.17
C THR A 391 -8.37 1.40 9.53
N GLN A 392 -8.26 0.45 10.47
CA GLN A 392 -9.42 -0.33 10.93
C GLN A 392 -10.33 0.42 11.89
N GLN A 393 -9.75 1.27 12.74
CA GLN A 393 -10.51 2.05 13.74
C GLN A 393 -11.13 3.29 13.11
N LYS A 394 -10.39 3.95 12.20
CA LYS A 394 -10.77 5.21 11.55
C LYS A 394 -11.29 5.00 10.12
N GLY A 395 -11.15 3.79 9.56
CA GLY A 395 -11.70 3.38 8.28
C GLY A 395 -11.32 4.26 7.09
N GLN A 396 -12.25 4.43 6.17
CA GLN A 396 -12.06 5.25 4.97
C GLN A 396 -11.78 6.73 5.27
N ALA A 397 -12.20 7.24 6.43
CA ALA A 397 -11.94 8.63 6.81
C ALA A 397 -10.44 8.93 6.96
N LEU A 398 -9.64 7.99 7.50
CA LEU A 398 -8.19 8.12 7.58
C LEU A 398 -7.56 8.07 6.19
N LEU A 399 -7.96 7.10 5.36
CA LEU A 399 -7.47 7.00 3.98
C LEU A 399 -7.76 8.28 3.18
N ALA A 400 -8.97 8.83 3.31
CA ALA A 400 -9.35 10.08 2.66
C ALA A 400 -8.47 11.28 3.08
N LYS A 401 -8.06 11.35 4.37
CA LYS A 401 -7.13 12.39 4.84
C LYS A 401 -5.75 12.23 4.22
N ARG A 402 -5.21 11.00 4.19
CA ARG A 402 -3.91 10.71 3.57
C ARG A 402 -3.93 11.00 2.05
N ILE A 403 -4.99 10.57 1.34
CA ILE A 403 -5.21 10.88 -0.09
C ILE A 403 -5.18 12.39 -0.33
N ARG A 404 -5.99 13.12 0.45
CA ARG A 404 -6.08 14.58 0.33
C ARG A 404 -4.72 15.24 0.50
N GLY A 405 -3.92 14.82 1.47
CA GLY A 405 -2.60 15.39 1.74
C GLY A 405 -1.65 15.24 0.55
N LEU A 406 -1.61 14.07 -0.11
CA LEU A 406 -0.77 13.86 -1.30
C LEU A 406 -1.26 14.67 -2.50
N TYR A 407 -2.57 14.74 -2.76
CA TYR A 407 -3.10 15.57 -3.85
C TYR A 407 -2.92 17.08 -3.59
N GLN A 408 -3.03 17.53 -2.34
CA GLN A 408 -2.73 18.93 -1.99
C GLN A 408 -1.25 19.23 -2.22
N ARG A 409 -0.36 18.29 -1.92
CA ARG A 409 1.07 18.45 -2.20
C ARG A 409 1.35 18.53 -3.69
N ASP A 410 0.80 17.62 -4.52
CA ASP A 410 0.88 17.71 -5.99
C ASP A 410 0.43 19.09 -6.50
N ALA A 411 -0.75 19.54 -6.06
CA ALA A 411 -1.30 20.82 -6.48
C ALA A 411 -0.45 22.04 -6.08
N SER A 412 0.36 21.92 -5.02
CA SER A 412 1.25 22.99 -4.53
C SER A 412 2.59 23.07 -5.24
N LEU A 413 2.96 22.05 -6.01
CA LEU A 413 4.24 22.01 -6.71
C LEU A 413 4.18 22.73 -8.05
N ALA A 414 5.26 23.43 -8.40
CA ALA A 414 5.39 24.10 -9.70
C ALA A 414 5.49 23.07 -10.83
N ASN A 415 6.29 22.02 -10.63
CA ASN A 415 6.37 20.91 -11.56
C ASN A 415 5.43 19.78 -11.11
N ARG A 416 4.45 19.43 -11.96
CA ARG A 416 3.46 18.38 -11.73
C ARG A 416 3.57 17.21 -12.72
N ASN A 417 4.57 17.24 -13.58
CA ASN A 417 4.77 16.28 -14.68
C ASN A 417 6.12 15.56 -14.55
N SER A 418 6.12 14.24 -14.62
CA SER A 418 7.35 13.43 -14.57
C SER A 418 8.31 13.79 -15.70
N HIS A 419 7.80 14.06 -16.91
CA HIS A 419 8.59 14.42 -18.09
C HIS A 419 9.17 15.84 -18.05
N GLU A 420 8.90 16.62 -17.02
CA GLU A 420 9.49 17.96 -16.78
C GLU A 420 10.48 17.96 -15.59
N ASN A 421 10.71 16.82 -14.94
CA ASN A 421 11.70 16.71 -13.88
C ASN A 421 13.12 16.84 -14.47
N GLN A 422 13.77 17.98 -14.23
CA GLN A 422 15.04 18.32 -14.87
C GLN A 422 16.18 17.39 -14.42
N GLU A 423 16.22 17.04 -13.15
CA GLU A 423 17.23 16.11 -12.62
C GLU A 423 17.07 14.70 -13.26
N LEU A 424 15.83 14.27 -13.48
CA LEU A 424 15.53 13.02 -14.17
C LEU A 424 15.92 13.07 -15.65
N LEU A 425 15.61 14.16 -16.34
CA LEU A 425 16.01 14.35 -17.74
C LEU A 425 17.52 14.37 -17.89
N GLU A 426 18.26 14.91 -16.91
CA GLU A 426 19.71 14.88 -16.88
C GLU A 426 20.23 13.45 -16.71
N LEU A 427 19.67 12.66 -15.77
CA LEU A 427 19.98 11.24 -15.62
C LEU A 427 19.81 10.48 -16.95
N TYR A 428 18.69 10.68 -17.63
CA TYR A 428 18.49 10.03 -18.92
C TYR A 428 19.52 10.49 -19.96
N ARG A 429 19.78 11.77 -20.10
CA ARG A 429 20.76 12.30 -21.06
C ARG A 429 22.17 11.75 -20.82
N GLU A 430 22.57 11.61 -19.57
CA GLU A 430 23.93 11.19 -19.21
C GLU A 430 24.10 9.66 -19.17
N PHE A 431 23.08 8.95 -18.67
CA PHE A 431 23.23 7.54 -18.37
C PHE A 431 22.29 6.66 -19.20
N TYR A 432 20.99 6.71 -18.99
CA TYR A 432 20.01 5.82 -19.66
C TYR A 432 19.72 6.21 -21.12
N ARG A 433 20.05 7.41 -21.55
CA ARG A 433 19.82 8.01 -22.87
C ARG A 433 18.37 8.41 -23.12
N LYS A 434 17.44 7.47 -23.13
CA LYS A 434 15.99 7.68 -23.31
C LYS A 434 15.22 6.51 -22.70
N PRO A 435 13.93 6.68 -22.42
CA PRO A 435 13.06 5.56 -22.06
C PRO A 435 13.15 4.42 -23.10
N LEU A 436 13.02 3.19 -22.62
CA LEU A 436 13.11 1.96 -23.42
C LEU A 436 14.42 1.82 -24.23
N SER A 437 15.49 2.50 -23.84
CA SER A 437 16.81 2.26 -24.44
C SER A 437 17.34 0.89 -24.00
N PRO A 438 18.33 0.28 -24.70
CA PRO A 438 18.89 -1.00 -24.29
C PRO A 438 19.42 -1.02 -22.86
N LEU A 439 19.99 0.10 -22.36
CA LEU A 439 20.46 0.21 -20.98
C LEU A 439 19.27 0.36 -20.01
N ALA A 440 18.26 1.16 -20.35
CA ALA A 440 17.04 1.28 -19.56
C ALA A 440 16.33 -0.08 -19.45
N GLU A 441 16.17 -0.80 -20.56
CA GLU A 441 15.60 -2.17 -20.57
C GLU A 441 16.38 -3.12 -19.65
N GLN A 442 17.71 -3.10 -19.68
CA GLN A 442 18.54 -3.95 -18.83
C GLN A 442 18.41 -3.60 -17.33
N MET A 443 18.31 -2.33 -17.00
CA MET A 443 18.42 -1.85 -15.62
C MET A 443 17.06 -1.63 -14.96
N LEU A 444 16.07 -1.15 -15.73
CA LEU A 444 14.81 -0.62 -15.22
C LEU A 444 13.60 -1.51 -15.54
N HIS A 445 13.79 -2.54 -16.37
CA HIS A 445 12.72 -3.48 -16.73
C HIS A 445 12.97 -4.87 -16.16
N THR A 446 11.92 -5.69 -16.13
CA THR A 446 11.93 -7.03 -15.56
C THR A 446 10.99 -7.97 -16.33
N LEU A 447 11.11 -9.25 -16.02
CA LEU A 447 10.20 -10.30 -16.45
C LEU A 447 9.51 -10.89 -15.22
N TYR A 448 8.39 -11.56 -15.46
CA TYR A 448 7.59 -12.20 -14.42
C TYR A 448 7.63 -13.71 -14.57
N GLU A 449 7.40 -14.42 -13.48
CA GLU A 449 7.48 -15.87 -13.39
C GLU A 449 6.09 -16.47 -13.18
N ASP A 450 5.74 -17.48 -13.97
CA ASP A 450 4.55 -18.29 -13.69
C ASP A 450 4.77 -19.11 -12.42
N ARG A 451 4.05 -18.74 -11.36
CA ARG A 451 4.08 -19.38 -10.04
C ARG A 451 2.83 -20.22 -9.76
N SER A 452 1.98 -20.45 -10.78
CA SER A 452 0.74 -21.22 -10.61
C SER A 452 1.00 -22.65 -10.13
N GLY A 453 2.15 -23.21 -10.43
CA GLY A 453 2.58 -24.50 -9.90
C GLY A 453 2.62 -24.59 -8.38
N MET A 454 2.69 -23.45 -7.65
CA MET A 454 2.59 -23.42 -6.20
C MET A 454 1.20 -23.79 -5.68
N LEU A 455 0.16 -23.71 -6.51
CA LEU A 455 -1.22 -24.05 -6.15
C LEU A 455 -1.48 -25.56 -6.12
N GLY A 456 -0.52 -26.38 -6.56
CA GLY A 456 -0.70 -27.83 -6.78
C GLY A 456 -1.50 -28.13 -8.05
N GLU A 457 -2.03 -29.36 -8.17
CA GLU A 457 -2.90 -29.68 -9.30
C GLU A 457 -4.13 -28.77 -9.31
N PRO A 458 -4.61 -28.33 -10.50
CA PRO A 458 -5.76 -27.44 -10.59
C PRO A 458 -6.97 -28.09 -9.91
N VAL A 459 -7.31 -27.64 -8.74
CA VAL A 459 -8.59 -27.95 -8.12
C VAL A 459 -9.63 -27.39 -9.06
N ALA A 460 -10.54 -28.25 -9.53
CA ALA A 460 -11.68 -27.85 -10.33
C ALA A 460 -12.30 -26.58 -9.71
N LYS A 461 -12.20 -25.44 -10.42
CA LYS A 461 -12.56 -24.07 -10.05
C LYS A 461 -13.07 -23.99 -8.61
N TYR A 462 -12.20 -23.56 -7.69
CA TYR A 462 -12.59 -23.33 -6.31
C TYR A 462 -13.74 -22.31 -6.34
N GLN A 463 -14.96 -22.82 -6.23
CA GLN A 463 -16.09 -21.93 -6.03
C GLN A 463 -15.91 -21.36 -4.65
N LYS A 464 -15.73 -20.02 -4.55
CA LYS A 464 -15.85 -19.29 -3.28
C LYS A 464 -16.97 -19.97 -2.51
N PRO A 465 -16.73 -20.52 -1.31
CA PRO A 465 -17.83 -21.03 -0.51
C PRO A 465 -18.83 -19.89 -0.50
N ARG A 466 -19.97 -20.07 -1.17
CA ARG A 466 -21.08 -19.12 -1.00
C ARG A 466 -21.10 -18.91 0.49
N LYS A 467 -21.05 -17.63 0.96
CA LYS A 467 -21.30 -17.35 2.37
C LYS A 467 -22.32 -18.39 2.72
N GLN A 468 -21.94 -19.41 3.50
CA GLN A 468 -22.95 -20.19 4.15
C GLN A 468 -23.70 -19.09 4.87
N GLU A 469 -24.82 -18.67 4.28
CA GLU A 469 -25.89 -18.19 5.09
C GLU A 469 -25.89 -19.23 6.18
N SER A 470 -25.28 -18.89 7.33
CA SER A 470 -25.56 -19.60 8.54
C SER A 470 -27.08 -19.70 8.45
N LYS A 471 -27.59 -20.90 8.34
CA LYS A 471 -28.92 -21.17 8.84
C LYS A 471 -28.77 -20.99 10.35
N GLU A 472 -28.49 -19.77 10.78
CA GLU A 472 -29.12 -19.25 11.95
C GLU A 472 -30.59 -19.43 11.62
N GLU A 473 -31.25 -20.36 12.33
CA GLU A 473 -32.69 -20.39 12.42
C GLU A 473 -33.08 -18.92 12.55
N TYR A 474 -33.65 -18.37 11.50
CA TYR A 474 -34.33 -17.08 11.54
C TYR A 474 -35.41 -17.27 12.59
N VAL A 475 -35.06 -16.89 13.81
CA VAL A 475 -36.08 -16.47 14.75
C VAL A 475 -36.77 -15.32 14.01
N GLU A 476 -38.03 -15.54 13.62
CA GLU A 476 -38.87 -14.57 12.97
C GLU A 476 -38.65 -13.22 13.65
N VAL A 477 -37.89 -12.33 13.01
CA VAL A 477 -37.74 -10.97 13.47
C VAL A 477 -39.07 -10.31 13.29
N THR A 478 -39.73 -10.19 14.39
CA THR A 478 -40.94 -9.44 14.60
C THR A 478 -40.87 -8.06 13.95
N LYS A 479 -41.86 -7.71 13.18
CA LYS A 479 -42.42 -6.42 12.74
C LYS A 479 -41.46 -5.24 12.53
N PRO A 480 -41.58 -4.46 11.46
CA PRO A 480 -40.78 -3.25 11.22
C PRO A 480 -41.07 -2.22 12.35
N GLY A 481 -40.10 -2.08 13.26
CA GLY A 481 -40.18 -1.18 14.41
C GLY A 481 -39.22 -1.46 15.55
N ASP A 482 -38.66 -2.65 15.69
CA ASP A 482 -37.75 -2.97 16.80
C ASP A 482 -36.30 -2.58 16.44
N ARG A 483 -35.80 -1.53 17.09
CA ARG A 483 -34.41 -1.09 16.99
C ARG A 483 -33.52 -2.08 17.76
N VAL A 484 -32.56 -2.68 17.10
CA VAL A 484 -31.49 -3.45 17.76
C VAL A 484 -30.69 -2.49 18.65
N ARG A 485 -30.61 -2.80 19.94
CA ARG A 485 -29.90 -2.01 20.93
C ARG A 485 -28.42 -2.38 20.94
N LYS A 486 -27.57 -1.44 21.35
CA LYS A 486 -26.14 -1.66 21.53
C LYS A 486 -25.78 -1.56 23.01
N TRP A 487 -24.94 -2.46 23.48
CA TRP A 487 -24.53 -2.56 24.88
C TRP A 487 -23.01 -2.53 24.99
N LYS A 488 -22.45 -1.72 25.87
CA LYS A 488 -21.00 -1.58 26.10
C LYS A 488 -20.61 -2.14 27.46
N CYS A 489 -19.68 -3.09 27.47
CA CYS A 489 -19.10 -3.61 28.70
C CYS A 489 -18.21 -2.56 29.39
N ARG A 490 -18.52 -2.21 30.65
CA ARG A 490 -17.77 -1.24 31.47
C ARG A 490 -16.33 -1.66 31.78
N VAL A 491 -16.02 -2.96 31.70
CA VAL A 491 -14.70 -3.49 32.07
C VAL A 491 -13.73 -3.50 30.89
N CYS A 492 -14.16 -3.98 29.71
CA CYS A 492 -13.28 -4.16 28.55
C CYS A 492 -13.67 -3.35 27.32
N GLY A 493 -14.78 -2.59 27.37
CA GLY A 493 -15.25 -1.77 26.27
C GLY A 493 -15.90 -2.56 25.10
N TYR A 494 -16.08 -3.87 25.23
CA TYR A 494 -16.74 -4.69 24.20
C TYR A 494 -18.16 -4.19 23.94
N ILE A 495 -18.54 -4.10 22.66
CA ILE A 495 -19.90 -3.69 22.23
C ILE A 495 -20.63 -4.92 21.72
N TRP A 496 -21.82 -5.15 22.27
CA TRP A 496 -22.77 -6.18 21.88
C TRP A 496 -23.99 -5.54 21.23
N GLU A 497 -24.51 -6.15 20.15
CA GLU A 497 -25.74 -5.75 19.49
C GLU A 497 -26.81 -6.81 19.72
N GLY A 498 -27.92 -6.42 20.36
CA GLY A 498 -29.02 -7.31 20.69
C GLY A 498 -30.08 -6.60 21.53
N ASN A 499 -31.28 -7.20 21.69
CA ASN A 499 -32.37 -6.61 22.46
C ASN A 499 -32.04 -6.52 23.96
N GLU A 500 -31.15 -7.38 24.45
CA GLU A 500 -30.67 -7.44 25.81
C GLU A 500 -29.13 -7.59 25.83
N PRO A 501 -28.45 -7.22 26.91
CA PRO A 501 -27.02 -7.47 27.04
C PRO A 501 -26.74 -8.98 27.08
N PRO A 502 -25.56 -9.45 26.61
CA PRO A 502 -25.23 -10.87 26.65
C PRO A 502 -25.12 -11.34 28.12
N ALA A 503 -25.46 -12.60 28.37
CA ALA A 503 -25.39 -13.17 29.72
C ALA A 503 -23.95 -13.10 30.30
N GLU A 504 -22.96 -13.18 29.42
CA GLU A 504 -21.54 -13.09 29.75
C GLU A 504 -20.79 -12.34 28.64
N CYS A 505 -19.85 -11.45 29.04
CA CYS A 505 -19.01 -10.72 28.09
C CYS A 505 -18.03 -11.67 27.37
N PRO A 506 -18.02 -11.76 26.04
CA PRO A 506 -17.13 -12.65 25.30
C PRO A 506 -15.64 -12.34 25.47
N LEU A 507 -15.27 -11.15 25.96
CA LEU A 507 -13.88 -10.74 26.13
C LEU A 507 -13.34 -10.83 27.56
N CYS A 508 -14.15 -10.45 28.55
CA CYS A 508 -13.66 -10.36 29.93
C CYS A 508 -14.46 -11.24 30.90
N HIS A 509 -15.39 -12.05 30.40
CA HIS A 509 -16.19 -13.01 31.17
C HIS A 509 -17.00 -12.40 32.33
N LYS A 510 -17.35 -11.11 32.24
CA LYS A 510 -18.26 -10.45 33.18
C LYS A 510 -19.70 -10.66 32.76
N ASP A 511 -20.58 -10.82 33.74
CA ASP A 511 -22.02 -11.02 33.50
C ASP A 511 -22.71 -9.75 32.94
N SER A 512 -23.99 -9.90 32.58
CA SER A 512 -24.81 -8.84 31.97
C SER A 512 -24.89 -7.55 32.77
N SER A 513 -24.67 -7.59 34.10
CA SER A 513 -24.74 -6.39 34.96
C SER A 513 -23.61 -5.37 34.70
N TYR A 514 -22.59 -5.79 33.98
CA TYR A 514 -21.46 -4.91 33.59
C TYR A 514 -21.65 -4.25 32.22
N PHE A 515 -22.83 -4.33 31.61
CA PHE A 515 -23.13 -3.70 30.34
C PHE A 515 -24.06 -2.50 30.50
N ASP A 516 -23.69 -1.39 29.87
CA ASP A 516 -24.50 -0.19 29.75
C ASP A 516 -25.01 -0.06 28.30
N GLU A 517 -26.27 0.39 28.15
CA GLU A 517 -26.87 0.63 26.84
C GLU A 517 -26.24 1.84 26.16
N ILE A 518 -25.82 1.71 24.91
CA ILE A 518 -25.38 2.82 24.06
C ILE A 518 -26.61 3.48 23.45
N LYS A 519 -26.82 4.74 23.79
CA LYS A 519 -27.93 5.56 23.32
C LYS A 519 -27.49 6.51 22.22
N ARG A 520 -28.44 7.08 21.50
CA ARG A 520 -28.20 8.15 20.53
C ARG A 520 -28.60 9.48 21.14
N TRP A 521 -27.77 10.49 20.93
CA TRP A 521 -27.90 11.82 21.48
C TRP A 521 -27.89 12.85 20.36
N ARG A 522 -28.76 13.87 20.44
CA ARG A 522 -28.81 14.99 19.51
C ARG A 522 -28.71 16.31 20.26
N CYS A 523 -27.76 17.17 19.87
CA CYS A 523 -27.64 18.53 20.41
C CYS A 523 -28.81 19.39 19.90
N ARG A 524 -29.57 19.97 20.81
CA ARG A 524 -30.72 20.85 20.50
C ARG A 524 -30.33 22.15 19.79
N ILE A 525 -29.06 22.55 19.87
CA ILE A 525 -28.62 23.84 19.33
C ILE A 525 -28.18 23.70 17.88
N CYS A 526 -27.34 22.70 17.56
CA CYS A 526 -26.72 22.57 16.23
C CYS A 526 -27.11 21.29 15.47
N GLY A 527 -27.91 20.39 16.09
CA GLY A 527 -28.33 19.14 15.46
C GLY A 527 -27.26 18.05 15.41
N TYR A 528 -26.10 18.26 16.02
CA TYR A 528 -25.03 17.24 16.07
C TYR A 528 -25.53 15.98 16.77
N GLU A 529 -25.33 14.81 16.14
CA GLU A 529 -25.72 13.51 16.65
C GLU A 529 -24.49 12.67 17.00
N CYS A 530 -24.58 11.89 18.08
CA CYS A 530 -23.54 10.96 18.50
C CYS A 530 -24.13 9.75 19.22
N GLU A 531 -23.33 8.69 19.36
CA GLU A 531 -23.68 7.50 20.14
C GLU A 531 -22.80 7.44 21.39
N GLY A 532 -23.37 7.08 22.54
CA GLY A 532 -22.63 6.92 23.78
C GLY A 532 -23.54 6.47 24.92
N VAL A 533 -22.96 5.96 26.01
CA VAL A 533 -23.69 5.60 27.23
C VAL A 533 -24.32 6.87 27.84
N GLU A 534 -23.58 7.97 27.75
CA GLU A 534 -23.99 9.31 28.20
C GLU A 534 -23.74 10.31 27.06
N PRO A 535 -24.42 11.48 27.08
CA PRO A 535 -24.12 12.54 26.12
C PRO A 535 -22.69 13.07 26.34
N PRO A 536 -22.01 13.58 25.29
CA PRO A 536 -20.69 14.16 25.45
C PRO A 536 -20.71 15.35 26.40
N ALA A 537 -19.65 15.52 27.19
CA ALA A 537 -19.54 16.61 28.16
C ALA A 537 -19.69 17.99 27.49
N GLU A 538 -19.24 18.11 26.23
CA GLU A 538 -19.34 19.33 25.43
C GLU A 538 -19.62 18.94 23.95
N CYS A 539 -20.48 19.70 23.30
CA CYS A 539 -20.78 19.52 21.87
C CYS A 539 -19.58 19.97 21.02
N PRO A 540 -19.01 19.09 20.15
CA PRO A 540 -17.83 19.44 19.35
C PRO A 540 -18.09 20.49 18.27
N ILE A 541 -19.36 20.84 18.01
CA ILE A 541 -19.75 21.82 16.97
C ILE A 541 -20.08 23.19 17.57
N CYS A 542 -20.91 23.23 18.64
CA CYS A 542 -21.38 24.51 19.18
C CYS A 542 -20.91 24.80 20.63
N HIS A 543 -20.05 23.95 21.18
CA HIS A 543 -19.43 24.10 22.51
C HIS A 543 -20.42 24.22 23.67
N LYS A 544 -21.63 23.66 23.53
CA LYS A 544 -22.61 23.57 24.61
C LYS A 544 -22.40 22.30 25.43
N ASP A 545 -22.63 22.37 26.73
CA ASP A 545 -22.49 21.24 27.65
C ASP A 545 -23.54 20.14 27.44
N SER A 546 -23.38 19.04 28.15
CA SER A 546 -24.24 17.85 28.05
C SER A 546 -25.74 18.10 28.29
N SER A 547 -26.12 19.18 28.99
CA SER A 547 -27.52 19.52 29.27
C SER A 547 -28.31 19.91 28.01
N TYR A 548 -27.62 20.20 26.92
CA TYR A 548 -28.24 20.55 25.63
C TYR A 548 -28.44 19.35 24.68
N PHE A 549 -28.22 18.12 25.16
CA PHE A 549 -28.44 16.92 24.38
C PHE A 549 -29.72 16.20 24.79
N ASP A 550 -30.51 15.81 23.82
CA ASP A 550 -31.67 14.94 23.97
C ASP A 550 -31.33 13.53 23.47
N GLU A 551 -31.87 12.52 24.15
CA GLU A 551 -31.87 11.14 23.68
C GLU A 551 -32.85 10.99 22.52
N ILE A 552 -32.45 10.31 21.41
CA ILE A 552 -33.23 10.19 20.19
C ILE A 552 -33.35 8.75 19.68
#